data_9ab0133173cecbaf20daf2dae082f8ed
#
_entry.id   9ab0133173cecbaf20daf2dae082f8ed
#
_cell.length_a   1.000
_cell.length_b   1.000
_cell.length_c   1.000
_cell.angle_alpha   90.00
_cell.angle_beta   90.00
_cell.angle_gamma   90.00
#
_symmetry.space_group_name_H-M   'P 1'
#
loop_
_entity.id
_entity.type
_entity.pdbx_description
1 polymer ?
#
loop_
_entity_poly.entity_id
_entity_poly.type
_entity_poly.pdbx_seq_one_letter_code
_entity_poly.pdbx_strand_id
1 'polypeptide(L)'
;MTKENQRSDRKSWPALSERLMAALRPVAAPVAISFKRAGQTITAPRREASYPEANEHGRTGQVPAGCVFWMHGASATFATTAADHANCSVGSYTHGFLTLEEAATKDDVSAVFESGWVDEAAVMGLPVVTERPEAVVYGPLADATEMPDVVLLRISGLGLMTLKDAVPEMLIEGKPQCHIVAIAKEQNAVAASVGCALSRARTGMRPEELTCVIPGGRLEEVTAALEATVGLNRSMVHYAAIDAQRFA
;
A
#
# COMPACT_ATOMS: atom_id res chain seq x y z
N MET A 1 32.80 15.19 -7.14
CA MET A 1 31.84 14.51 -6.23
C MET A 1 32.44 13.17 -5.87
N THR A 2 32.67 12.95 -4.59
CA THR A 2 33.27 11.71 -4.08
C THR A 2 32.25 10.56 -4.14
N LYS A 3 32.72 9.30 -4.27
CA LYS A 3 31.85 8.12 -4.27
C LYS A 3 30.96 8.00 -3.02
N GLU A 4 31.36 8.60 -1.91
CA GLU A 4 30.61 8.68 -0.67
C GLU A 4 29.38 9.63 -0.77
N ASN A 5 29.50 10.78 -1.42
CA ASN A 5 28.37 11.67 -1.69
C ASN A 5 27.33 11.01 -2.61
N GLN A 6 27.78 10.28 -3.65
CA GLN A 6 26.85 9.55 -4.52
C GLN A 6 26.13 8.39 -3.80
N ARG A 7 26.76 7.82 -2.75
CA ARG A 7 26.17 6.73 -1.96
C ARG A 7 25.17 7.25 -0.91
N SER A 8 25.39 8.46 -0.39
CA SER A 8 24.45 9.16 0.50
C SER A 8 23.21 9.61 -0.24
N ASP A 9 23.35 10.18 -1.44
CA ASP A 9 22.23 10.66 -2.25
C ASP A 9 21.31 9.50 -2.71
N ARG A 10 21.87 8.31 -2.96
CA ARG A 10 21.08 7.12 -3.36
C ARG A 10 20.14 6.59 -2.26
N LYS A 11 20.43 6.87 -1.00
CA LYS A 11 19.65 6.40 0.16
C LYS A 11 18.62 7.41 0.67
N SER A 12 18.55 8.59 0.07
CA SER A 12 17.52 9.56 0.42
C SER A 12 16.13 9.09 -0.04
N TRP A 13 15.07 9.46 0.69
CA TRP A 13 13.70 9.10 0.33
C TRP A 13 13.31 9.59 -1.07
N PRO A 14 13.66 10.80 -1.50
CA PRO A 14 13.45 11.22 -2.89
C PRO A 14 14.12 10.28 -3.90
N ALA A 15 15.39 9.92 -3.71
CA ALA A 15 16.11 9.03 -4.62
C ALA A 15 15.51 7.63 -4.65
N LEU A 16 15.09 7.07 -3.50
CA LEU A 16 14.41 5.78 -3.45
C LEU A 16 13.05 5.82 -4.16
N SER A 17 12.30 6.91 -3.97
CA SER A 17 11.04 7.12 -4.67
C SER A 17 11.24 7.15 -6.19
N GLU A 18 12.22 7.89 -6.69
CA GLU A 18 12.55 7.95 -8.13
C GLU A 18 12.96 6.60 -8.69
N ARG A 19 13.78 5.84 -7.97
CA ARG A 19 14.21 4.49 -8.36
C ARG A 19 13.05 3.50 -8.45
N LEU A 20 12.14 3.52 -7.46
CA LEU A 20 10.91 2.73 -7.49
C LEU A 20 10.00 3.12 -8.66
N MET A 21 9.82 4.43 -8.89
CA MET A 21 9.07 4.95 -10.03
C MET A 21 9.65 4.48 -11.36
N ALA A 22 10.97 4.49 -11.50
CA ALA A 22 11.66 4.03 -12.70
C ALA A 22 11.53 2.51 -12.92
N ALA A 23 11.60 1.72 -11.85
CA ALA A 23 11.58 0.26 -11.92
C ALA A 23 10.18 -0.31 -12.16
N LEU A 24 9.20 0.12 -11.38
CA LEU A 24 7.85 -0.45 -11.37
C LEU A 24 6.83 0.34 -12.19
N ARG A 25 7.12 1.60 -12.49
CA ARG A 25 6.18 2.53 -13.15
C ARG A 25 4.80 2.49 -12.48
N PRO A 26 4.73 2.73 -11.17
CA PRO A 26 3.48 2.69 -10.45
C PRO A 26 2.53 3.77 -10.97
N VAL A 27 1.24 3.60 -10.69
CA VAL A 27 0.17 4.50 -11.17
C VAL A 27 0.25 5.89 -10.53
N ALA A 28 0.83 5.96 -9.33
CA ALA A 28 1.02 7.20 -8.58
C ALA A 28 2.32 7.12 -7.75
N ALA A 29 2.72 8.24 -7.14
CA ALA A 29 3.87 8.26 -6.26
C ALA A 29 3.77 7.23 -5.14
N PRO A 30 4.89 6.57 -4.75
CA PRO A 30 4.93 5.69 -3.59
C PRO A 30 4.48 6.42 -2.33
N VAL A 31 3.65 5.76 -1.52
CA VAL A 31 3.07 6.33 -0.29
C VAL A 31 3.81 5.77 0.93
N ALA A 32 4.48 6.64 1.66
CA ALA A 32 5.00 6.33 2.99
C ALA A 32 3.85 6.27 3.99
N ILE A 33 3.82 5.23 4.82
CA ILE A 33 2.83 5.03 5.88
C ILE A 33 3.58 4.84 7.19
N SER A 34 3.26 5.67 8.20
CA SER A 34 3.86 5.61 9.52
C SER A 34 2.79 5.56 10.59
N PHE A 35 2.84 4.55 11.45
CA PHE A 35 1.94 4.37 12.58
C PHE A 35 2.51 5.08 13.80
N LYS A 36 1.81 6.07 14.31
CA LYS A 36 2.22 6.86 15.46
C LYS A 36 1.58 6.35 16.72
N ARG A 37 2.42 6.09 17.72
CA ARG A 37 2.00 5.66 19.06
C ARG A 37 1.65 6.85 19.93
N ALA A 38 0.94 6.61 21.03
CA ALA A 38 0.69 7.62 22.03
C ALA A 38 2.00 8.28 22.50
N GLY A 39 1.99 9.61 22.55
CA GLY A 39 3.14 10.41 22.96
C GLY A 39 4.20 10.66 21.87
N GLN A 40 4.07 10.10 20.67
CA GLN A 40 4.93 10.47 19.55
C GLN A 40 4.48 11.78 18.89
N THR A 41 5.44 12.59 18.46
CA THR A 41 5.13 13.86 17.80
C THR A 41 4.54 13.62 16.41
N ILE A 42 3.38 14.21 16.15
CA ILE A 42 2.71 14.21 14.86
C ILE A 42 2.81 15.64 14.30
N THR A 43 3.68 15.83 13.32
CA THR A 43 3.88 17.15 12.65
C THR A 43 3.00 17.31 11.41
N ALA A 44 2.53 16.21 10.85
CA ALA A 44 1.65 16.24 9.69
C ALA A 44 0.29 16.85 10.06
N PRO A 45 -0.30 17.69 9.19
CA PRO A 45 -1.62 18.25 9.42
C PRO A 45 -2.67 17.14 9.50
N ARG A 46 -3.62 17.26 10.42
CA ARG A 46 -4.73 16.33 10.48
C ARG A 46 -5.63 16.54 9.26
N ARG A 47 -5.96 15.44 8.60
CA ARG A 47 -6.97 15.43 7.56
C ARG A 47 -8.29 14.99 8.19
N GLU A 48 -9.22 15.93 8.29
CA GLU A 48 -10.58 15.59 8.67
C GLU A 48 -11.26 14.79 7.55
N ALA A 49 -12.03 13.81 7.96
CA ALA A 49 -12.86 13.04 7.05
C ALA A 49 -13.88 13.97 6.38
N SER A 50 -13.77 14.14 5.07
CA SER A 50 -14.84 14.76 4.30
C SER A 50 -15.66 13.69 3.59
N TYR A 51 -16.97 13.87 3.57
CA TYR A 51 -17.92 13.02 2.84
C TYR A 51 -18.37 13.78 1.60
N PRO A 52 -17.72 13.63 0.46
CA PRO A 52 -18.20 14.26 -0.77
C PRO A 52 -19.50 13.61 -1.21
N GLU A 53 -20.21 14.31 -2.08
CA GLU A 53 -21.43 13.80 -2.68
C GLU A 53 -21.20 12.46 -3.38
N ALA A 54 -22.23 11.62 -3.38
CA ALA A 54 -22.20 10.34 -4.08
C ALA A 54 -22.02 10.57 -5.59
N ASN A 55 -21.19 9.75 -6.21
CA ASN A 55 -21.07 9.73 -7.66
C ASN A 55 -22.37 9.17 -8.30
N GLU A 56 -22.41 9.12 -9.64
CA GLU A 56 -23.53 8.59 -10.44
C GLU A 56 -23.98 7.17 -10.06
N HIS A 57 -23.12 6.40 -9.37
CA HIS A 57 -23.43 5.07 -8.85
C HIS A 57 -23.86 5.08 -7.38
N GLY A 58 -24.14 6.25 -6.80
CA GLY A 58 -24.51 6.39 -5.39
C GLY A 58 -23.32 6.13 -4.44
N ARG A 59 -22.08 6.18 -4.94
CA ARG A 59 -20.86 5.90 -4.20
C ARG A 59 -20.00 7.14 -4.09
N THR A 60 -19.47 7.39 -2.92
CA THR A 60 -18.50 8.45 -2.72
C THR A 60 -17.12 7.85 -2.84
N GLY A 61 -16.36 8.18 -3.87
CA GLY A 61 -14.95 7.76 -4.00
C GLY A 61 -14.03 8.30 -2.91
N GLN A 62 -14.57 8.77 -1.79
CA GLN A 62 -13.86 9.40 -0.71
C GLN A 62 -14.46 9.10 0.68
N VAL A 63 -15.19 8.01 0.82
CA VAL A 63 -15.60 7.55 2.15
C VAL A 63 -14.34 7.27 2.97
N PRO A 64 -14.13 7.92 4.14
CA PRO A 64 -12.91 7.78 4.91
C PRO A 64 -12.64 6.33 5.29
N ALA A 65 -11.55 5.80 4.77
CA ALA A 65 -11.08 4.46 5.05
C ALA A 65 -9.60 4.38 4.65
N GLY A 66 -8.83 3.46 5.21
CA GLY A 66 -7.40 3.32 4.95
C GLY A 66 -7.05 3.33 3.45
N CYS A 67 -7.80 2.57 2.63
CA CYS A 67 -7.57 2.52 1.19
C CYS A 67 -7.82 3.85 0.45
N VAL A 68 -8.68 4.73 0.98
CA VAL A 68 -8.87 6.08 0.44
C VAL A 68 -7.67 6.96 0.79
N PHE A 69 -7.15 6.84 2.01
CA PHE A 69 -5.96 7.58 2.44
C PHE A 69 -4.72 7.17 1.64
N TRP A 70 -4.62 5.92 1.20
CA TRP A 70 -3.55 5.49 0.28
C TRP A 70 -3.57 6.28 -1.04
N MET A 71 -4.75 6.60 -1.56
CA MET A 71 -4.88 7.38 -2.79
C MET A 71 -4.42 8.83 -2.57
N HIS A 72 -4.85 9.43 -1.47
CA HIS A 72 -4.51 10.82 -1.14
C HIS A 72 -3.05 10.98 -0.71
N GLY A 73 -2.48 9.98 -0.03
CA GLY A 73 -1.09 9.97 0.41
C GLY A 73 -0.07 10.07 -0.72
N ALA A 74 -0.45 9.74 -1.94
CA ALA A 74 0.41 9.91 -3.11
C ALA A 74 0.66 11.38 -3.50
N SER A 75 -0.14 12.33 -2.99
CA SER A 75 -0.07 13.74 -3.38
C SER A 75 0.05 14.72 -2.21
N ALA A 76 -0.17 14.27 -0.98
CA ALA A 76 -0.11 15.13 0.20
C ALA A 76 0.25 14.35 1.45
N THR A 77 0.97 14.99 2.37
CA THR A 77 1.26 14.44 3.70
C THR A 77 0.19 14.89 4.70
N PHE A 78 -0.40 13.93 5.41
CA PHE A 78 -1.42 14.19 6.43
C PHE A 78 -1.48 13.06 7.46
N ALA A 79 -2.07 13.38 8.62
CA ALA A 79 -2.33 12.42 9.69
C ALA A 79 -3.84 12.10 9.78
N THR A 80 -4.15 10.86 10.13
CA THR A 80 -5.52 10.35 10.38
C THR A 80 -5.56 9.67 11.73
N THR A 81 -6.76 9.57 12.30
CA THR A 81 -7.02 8.90 13.58
C THR A 81 -8.05 7.78 13.41
N ALA A 82 -8.37 7.07 14.48
CA ALA A 82 -9.41 6.03 14.47
C ALA A 82 -10.76 6.54 13.92
N ALA A 83 -11.15 7.78 14.27
CA ALA A 83 -12.40 8.38 13.78
C ALA A 83 -12.43 8.53 12.25
N ASP A 84 -11.28 8.83 11.65
CA ASP A 84 -11.17 9.01 10.20
C ASP A 84 -11.24 7.68 9.44
N HIS A 85 -11.04 6.55 10.12
CA HIS A 85 -11.12 5.20 9.55
C HIS A 85 -12.48 4.52 9.79
N ALA A 86 -13.43 5.18 10.44
CA ALA A 86 -14.68 4.57 10.94
C ALA A 86 -15.59 3.96 9.86
N ASN A 87 -15.43 4.33 8.59
CA ASN A 87 -16.28 3.81 7.50
C ASN A 87 -15.82 2.46 6.91
N CYS A 88 -14.83 1.82 7.51
CA CYS A 88 -14.41 0.48 7.15
C CYS A 88 -13.87 -0.23 8.39
N SER A 89 -14.73 -0.92 9.12
CA SER A 89 -14.36 -1.55 10.37
C SER A 89 -13.31 -2.66 10.19
N VAL A 90 -13.36 -3.42 9.09
CA VAL A 90 -12.30 -4.37 8.73
C VAL A 90 -10.96 -3.66 8.49
N GLY A 91 -10.97 -2.51 7.81
CA GLY A 91 -9.77 -1.70 7.63
C GLY A 91 -9.26 -1.11 8.94
N SER A 92 -10.15 -0.64 9.82
CA SER A 92 -9.80 -0.17 11.15
C SER A 92 -9.21 -1.28 12.02
N TYR A 93 -9.77 -2.49 11.95
CA TYR A 93 -9.24 -3.67 12.62
C TYR A 93 -7.83 -4.02 12.13
N THR A 94 -7.63 -4.15 10.84
CA THR A 94 -6.30 -4.51 10.29
C THR A 94 -5.23 -3.45 10.55
N HIS A 95 -5.61 -2.18 10.71
CA HIS A 95 -4.70 -1.09 11.09
C HIS A 95 -4.53 -0.93 12.61
N GLY A 96 -5.12 -1.81 13.42
CA GLY A 96 -4.98 -1.80 14.87
C GLY A 96 -5.82 -0.74 15.61
N PHE A 97 -6.73 -0.05 14.93
CA PHE A 97 -7.62 0.92 15.56
C PHE A 97 -8.79 0.27 16.34
N LEU A 98 -9.20 -0.92 15.93
CA LEU A 98 -10.23 -1.72 16.59
C LEU A 98 -9.65 -3.08 16.97
N THR A 99 -10.13 -3.64 18.08
CA THR A 99 -9.98 -5.06 18.35
C THR A 99 -10.96 -5.86 17.49
N LEU A 100 -10.79 -7.18 17.41
CA LEU A 100 -11.74 -8.04 16.72
C LEU A 100 -13.15 -7.93 17.31
N GLU A 101 -13.24 -7.91 18.65
CA GLU A 101 -14.49 -7.78 19.38
C GLU A 101 -15.20 -6.44 19.06
N GLU A 102 -14.44 -5.33 19.09
CA GLU A 102 -14.96 -4.01 18.71
C GLU A 102 -15.43 -3.98 17.24
N ALA A 103 -14.68 -4.61 16.33
CA ALA A 103 -15.05 -4.68 14.90
C ALA A 103 -16.31 -5.51 14.67
N ALA A 104 -16.46 -6.65 15.36
CA ALA A 104 -17.61 -7.54 15.21
C ALA A 104 -18.95 -6.88 15.60
N THR A 105 -18.92 -5.81 16.41
CA THR A 105 -20.14 -5.06 16.79
C THR A 105 -20.56 -4.01 15.75
N LYS A 106 -19.84 -3.87 14.65
CA LYS A 106 -20.13 -2.83 13.64
C LYS A 106 -21.07 -3.34 12.55
N ASP A 107 -22.04 -2.53 12.19
CA ASP A 107 -23.06 -2.87 11.19
C ASP A 107 -22.46 -3.22 9.82
N ASP A 108 -21.37 -2.55 9.43
CA ASP A 108 -20.71 -2.83 8.15
C ASP A 108 -20.02 -4.21 8.14
N VAL A 109 -19.58 -4.71 9.28
CA VAL A 109 -19.00 -6.06 9.43
C VAL A 109 -20.12 -7.10 9.36
N SER A 110 -21.22 -6.92 10.08
CA SER A 110 -22.37 -7.82 10.00
C SER A 110 -22.91 -7.92 8.59
N ALA A 111 -23.10 -6.80 7.89
CA ALA A 111 -23.56 -6.78 6.51
C ALA A 111 -22.60 -7.51 5.55
N VAL A 112 -21.29 -7.43 5.76
CA VAL A 112 -20.29 -8.15 4.96
C VAL A 112 -20.40 -9.67 5.19
N PHE A 113 -20.60 -10.12 6.42
CA PHE A 113 -20.76 -11.55 6.73
C PHE A 113 -22.09 -12.10 6.19
N GLU A 114 -23.19 -11.39 6.45
CA GLU A 114 -24.53 -11.77 5.96
C GLU A 114 -24.61 -11.87 4.43
N SER A 115 -23.85 -11.03 3.73
CA SER A 115 -23.76 -11.08 2.26
C SER A 115 -23.03 -12.31 1.72
N GLY A 116 -22.32 -13.06 2.55
CA GLY A 116 -21.44 -14.16 2.14
C GLY A 116 -20.20 -13.71 1.34
N TRP A 117 -19.93 -12.42 1.29
CA TRP A 117 -18.77 -11.88 0.54
C TRP A 117 -17.43 -12.27 1.15
N VAL A 118 -17.37 -12.39 2.47
CA VAL A 118 -16.21 -12.90 3.22
C VAL A 118 -16.69 -13.78 4.37
N ASP A 119 -15.93 -14.82 4.66
CA ASP A 119 -16.14 -15.68 5.81
C ASP A 119 -15.62 -15.01 7.09
N GLU A 120 -16.38 -15.10 8.17
CA GLU A 120 -15.98 -14.59 9.48
C GLU A 120 -14.64 -15.19 9.95
N ALA A 121 -14.44 -16.49 9.77
CA ALA A 121 -13.19 -17.16 10.12
C ALA A 121 -11.99 -16.60 9.35
N ALA A 122 -12.20 -16.19 8.10
CA ALA A 122 -11.16 -15.55 7.30
C ALA A 122 -10.78 -14.16 7.85
N VAL A 123 -11.75 -13.40 8.38
CA VAL A 123 -11.47 -12.10 9.01
C VAL A 123 -10.74 -12.28 10.34
N MET A 124 -11.11 -13.28 11.12
CA MET A 124 -10.45 -13.59 12.40
C MET A 124 -8.96 -13.96 12.23
N GLY A 125 -8.60 -14.56 11.10
CA GLY A 125 -7.23 -14.95 10.77
C GLY A 125 -6.40 -13.84 10.10
N LEU A 126 -6.95 -12.63 9.90
CA LEU A 126 -6.21 -11.56 9.22
C LEU A 126 -5.04 -11.06 10.07
N PRO A 127 -3.88 -10.83 9.47
CA PRO A 127 -2.83 -10.04 10.09
C PRO A 127 -3.33 -8.63 10.44
N VAL A 128 -2.98 -8.19 11.63
CA VAL A 128 -3.35 -6.87 12.16
C VAL A 128 -2.12 -6.16 12.69
N VAL A 129 -2.15 -4.82 12.68
CA VAL A 129 -1.17 -4.02 13.39
C VAL A 129 -1.40 -4.24 14.89
N THR A 130 -0.40 -4.80 15.57
CA THR A 130 -0.55 -5.31 16.94
C THR A 130 -0.61 -4.22 17.99
N GLU A 131 0.10 -3.11 17.75
CA GLU A 131 0.11 -1.98 18.68
C GLU A 131 -0.88 -0.91 18.20
N ARG A 132 -1.89 -0.61 19.03
CA ARG A 132 -2.93 0.39 18.72
C ARG A 132 -2.31 1.76 18.45
N PRO A 133 -2.42 2.29 17.24
CA PRO A 133 -1.87 3.60 16.93
C PRO A 133 -2.78 4.72 17.45
N GLU A 134 -2.17 5.86 17.82
CA GLU A 134 -2.88 7.11 18.03
C GLU A 134 -3.28 7.74 16.69
N ALA A 135 -2.38 7.66 15.72
CA ALA A 135 -2.60 8.16 14.37
C ALA A 135 -1.82 7.34 13.34
N VAL A 136 -2.24 7.46 12.08
CA VAL A 136 -1.46 7.00 10.91
C VAL A 136 -1.15 8.20 10.04
N VAL A 137 0.12 8.38 9.70
CA VAL A 137 0.60 9.41 8.79
C VAL A 137 0.81 8.80 7.42
N TYR A 138 0.22 9.44 6.42
CA TYR A 138 0.38 9.11 5.00
C TYR A 138 1.07 10.28 4.30
N GLY A 139 1.87 10.01 3.28
CA GLY A 139 2.46 11.04 2.44
C GLY A 139 3.30 10.47 1.31
N PRO A 140 3.68 11.29 0.31
CA PRO A 140 4.62 10.83 -0.71
C PRO A 140 5.93 10.37 -0.07
N LEU A 141 6.47 9.24 -0.53
CA LEU A 141 7.75 8.74 0.00
C LEU A 141 8.87 9.78 -0.15
N ALA A 142 8.85 10.56 -1.21
CA ALA A 142 9.84 11.60 -1.45
C ALA A 142 9.87 12.67 -0.35
N ASP A 143 8.74 12.90 0.32
CA ASP A 143 8.58 13.92 1.37
C ASP A 143 8.78 13.34 2.79
N ALA A 144 9.11 12.05 2.90
CA ALA A 144 9.30 11.42 4.20
C ALA A 144 10.49 12.04 4.95
N THR A 145 10.30 12.37 6.22
CA THR A 145 11.33 12.95 7.10
C THR A 145 12.00 11.91 7.99
N GLU A 146 11.40 10.74 8.09
CA GLU A 146 11.88 9.60 8.87
C GLU A 146 11.61 8.30 8.11
N MET A 147 12.18 7.19 8.57
CA MET A 147 11.90 5.88 7.98
C MET A 147 10.42 5.53 8.20
N PRO A 148 9.63 5.33 7.14
CA PRO A 148 8.25 4.89 7.28
C PRO A 148 8.19 3.45 7.78
N ASP A 149 7.09 3.06 8.44
CA ASP A 149 6.87 1.65 8.78
C ASP A 149 6.76 0.82 7.50
N VAL A 150 6.02 1.31 6.52
CA VAL A 150 5.83 0.65 5.23
C VAL A 150 5.70 1.66 4.09
N VAL A 151 5.97 1.21 2.86
CA VAL A 151 5.74 1.97 1.62
C VAL A 151 4.75 1.22 0.75
N LEU A 152 3.64 1.88 0.43
CA LEU A 152 2.59 1.35 -0.43
C LEU A 152 2.76 1.87 -1.86
N LEU A 153 2.58 0.97 -2.82
CA LEU A 153 2.62 1.25 -4.25
C LEU A 153 1.32 0.76 -4.91
N ARG A 154 0.85 1.50 -5.89
CA ARG A 154 -0.22 1.11 -6.80
C ARG A 154 0.42 0.73 -8.13
N ILE A 155 0.36 -0.53 -8.50
CA ILE A 155 1.09 -1.11 -9.63
C ILE A 155 0.15 -1.80 -10.62
N SER A 156 0.66 -2.06 -11.80
CA SER A 156 0.00 -2.91 -12.82
C SER A 156 0.36 -4.38 -12.62
N GLY A 157 -0.30 -5.28 -13.37
CA GLY A 157 0.10 -6.69 -13.42
C GLY A 157 1.56 -6.92 -13.83
N LEU A 158 2.08 -6.10 -14.74
CA LEU A 158 3.51 -6.14 -15.12
C LEU A 158 4.40 -5.74 -13.93
N GLY A 159 4.01 -4.71 -13.17
CA GLY A 159 4.71 -4.32 -11.96
C GLY A 159 4.70 -5.41 -10.90
N LEU A 160 3.56 -6.12 -10.72
CA LEU A 160 3.46 -7.25 -9.80
C LEU A 160 4.37 -8.40 -10.21
N MET A 161 4.39 -8.76 -11.50
CA MET A 161 5.29 -9.78 -12.05
C MET A 161 6.76 -9.42 -11.75
N THR A 162 7.16 -8.20 -12.08
CA THR A 162 8.54 -7.73 -11.84
C THR A 162 8.89 -7.74 -10.35
N LEU A 163 7.97 -7.34 -9.48
CA LEU A 163 8.17 -7.38 -8.03
C LEU A 163 8.28 -8.81 -7.51
N LYS A 164 7.45 -9.74 -8.03
CA LYS A 164 7.49 -11.16 -7.65
C LYS A 164 8.79 -11.84 -8.09
N ASP A 165 9.30 -11.49 -9.26
CA ASP A 165 10.61 -11.97 -9.73
C ASP A 165 11.77 -11.41 -8.89
N ALA A 166 11.68 -10.15 -8.45
CA ALA A 166 12.69 -9.51 -7.60
C ALA A 166 12.65 -10.00 -6.15
N VAL A 167 11.47 -10.36 -5.65
CA VAL A 167 11.20 -10.81 -4.28
C VAL A 167 10.36 -12.09 -4.32
N PRO A 168 10.98 -13.26 -4.60
CA PRO A 168 10.25 -14.51 -4.79
C PRO A 168 9.42 -14.95 -3.57
N GLU A 169 9.82 -14.57 -2.37
CA GLU A 169 9.13 -14.88 -1.12
C GLU A 169 7.94 -13.97 -0.82
N MET A 170 7.69 -12.92 -1.62
CA MET A 170 6.57 -12.02 -1.38
C MET A 170 5.23 -12.74 -1.32
N LEU A 171 4.32 -12.25 -0.47
CA LEU A 171 2.98 -12.77 -0.32
C LEU A 171 2.02 -12.09 -1.30
N ILE A 172 1.10 -12.87 -1.87
CA ILE A 172 0.03 -12.34 -2.73
C ILE A 172 -1.30 -12.70 -2.08
N GLU A 173 -2.02 -11.67 -1.68
CA GLU A 173 -3.20 -11.77 -0.85
C GLU A 173 -4.49 -11.46 -1.63
N GLY A 174 -5.59 -12.02 -1.14
CA GLY A 174 -6.92 -11.72 -1.64
C GLY A 174 -7.57 -10.54 -0.92
N LYS A 175 -8.86 -10.66 -0.69
CA LYS A 175 -9.68 -9.71 0.07
C LYS A 175 -9.73 -10.09 1.56
N PRO A 176 -9.83 -9.09 2.44
CA PRO A 176 -9.72 -7.65 2.18
C PRO A 176 -8.27 -7.26 1.88
N GLN A 177 -8.04 -6.21 1.08
CA GLN A 177 -6.66 -5.84 0.71
C GLN A 177 -5.88 -5.10 1.81
N CYS A 178 -6.55 -4.56 2.82
CA CYS A 178 -5.94 -3.66 3.79
C CYS A 178 -4.92 -4.35 4.73
N HIS A 179 -5.04 -5.67 4.94
CA HIS A 179 -4.15 -6.43 5.81
C HIS A 179 -2.71 -6.57 5.27
N ILE A 180 -2.45 -6.29 3.98
CA ILE A 180 -1.07 -6.28 3.45
C ILE A 180 -0.18 -5.26 4.16
N VAL A 181 -0.76 -4.18 4.69
CA VAL A 181 -0.04 -3.18 5.49
C VAL A 181 0.43 -3.80 6.81
N ALA A 182 -0.44 -4.57 7.47
CA ALA A 182 -0.08 -5.28 8.70
C ALA A 182 0.96 -6.38 8.43
N ILE A 183 0.82 -7.14 7.33
CA ILE A 183 1.84 -8.13 6.92
C ILE A 183 3.20 -7.46 6.80
N ALA A 184 3.29 -6.36 6.06
CA ALA A 184 4.56 -5.69 5.85
C ALA A 184 5.14 -5.13 7.15
N LYS A 185 4.30 -4.52 8.00
CA LYS A 185 4.75 -3.93 9.26
C LYS A 185 5.15 -4.96 10.30
N GLU A 186 4.31 -5.97 10.54
CA GLU A 186 4.47 -6.89 11.66
C GLU A 186 5.33 -8.12 11.32
N GLN A 187 5.30 -8.57 10.06
CA GLN A 187 6.04 -9.75 9.59
C GLN A 187 7.30 -9.40 8.79
N ASN A 188 7.55 -8.11 8.54
CA ASN A 188 8.65 -7.62 7.69
C ASN A 188 8.67 -8.29 6.30
N ALA A 189 7.50 -8.61 5.76
CA ALA A 189 7.33 -9.28 4.47
C ALA A 189 6.80 -8.31 3.41
N VAL A 190 7.30 -8.42 2.17
CA VAL A 190 6.70 -7.74 1.04
C VAL A 190 5.38 -8.44 0.72
N ALA A 191 4.31 -7.68 0.57
CA ALA A 191 2.99 -8.21 0.29
C ALA A 191 2.29 -7.42 -0.82
N ALA A 192 1.49 -8.11 -1.62
CA ALA A 192 0.63 -7.50 -2.62
C ALA A 192 -0.80 -8.04 -2.49
N SER A 193 -1.77 -7.28 -2.95
CA SER A 193 -3.15 -7.73 -3.02
C SER A 193 -3.71 -7.58 -4.43
N VAL A 194 -4.46 -8.59 -4.86
CA VAL A 194 -5.23 -8.55 -6.12
C VAL A 194 -6.43 -7.60 -6.04
N GLY A 195 -6.73 -7.10 -4.86
CA GLY A 195 -7.73 -6.06 -4.64
C GLY A 195 -8.94 -6.52 -3.84
N CYS A 196 -9.77 -5.54 -3.54
CA CYS A 196 -10.99 -5.68 -2.76
C CYS A 196 -12.09 -4.88 -3.46
N ALA A 197 -13.26 -5.50 -3.68
CA ALA A 197 -14.39 -4.85 -4.37
C ALA A 197 -14.85 -3.57 -3.65
N LEU A 198 -14.90 -3.60 -2.30
CA LEU A 198 -15.23 -2.40 -1.51
C LEU A 198 -14.20 -1.28 -1.67
N SER A 199 -12.91 -1.62 -1.65
CA SER A 199 -11.86 -0.65 -1.87
C SER A 199 -11.97 -0.01 -3.25
N ARG A 200 -12.15 -0.81 -4.31
CA ARG A 200 -12.32 -0.29 -5.67
C ARG A 200 -13.53 0.63 -5.79
N ALA A 201 -14.65 0.25 -5.17
CA ALA A 201 -15.85 1.08 -5.14
C ALA A 201 -15.64 2.43 -4.41
N ARG A 202 -14.84 2.44 -3.34
CA ARG A 202 -14.55 3.64 -2.54
C ARG A 202 -13.49 4.54 -3.14
N THR A 203 -12.51 3.97 -3.80
CA THR A 203 -11.31 4.70 -4.25
C THR A 203 -11.32 5.06 -5.73
N GLY A 204 -12.16 4.43 -6.53
CA GLY A 204 -12.12 4.56 -7.98
C GLY A 204 -10.85 3.95 -8.60
N MET A 205 -10.19 3.02 -7.93
CA MET A 205 -9.07 2.27 -8.51
C MET A 205 -9.47 1.63 -9.83
N ARG A 206 -8.61 1.73 -10.84
CA ARG A 206 -8.83 1.11 -12.14
C ARG A 206 -8.82 -0.41 -12.03
N PRO A 207 -9.49 -1.13 -12.94
CA PRO A 207 -9.53 -2.60 -12.92
C PRO A 207 -8.16 -3.27 -12.94
N GLU A 208 -7.20 -2.68 -13.65
CA GLU A 208 -5.84 -3.17 -13.80
C GLU A 208 -4.90 -2.83 -12.65
N GLU A 209 -5.32 -1.98 -11.71
CA GLU A 209 -4.48 -1.59 -10.58
C GLU A 209 -4.49 -2.64 -9.48
N LEU A 210 -3.31 -2.87 -8.94
CA LEU A 210 -3.03 -3.73 -7.80
C LEU A 210 -2.30 -2.91 -6.74
N THR A 211 -2.35 -3.34 -5.49
CA THR A 211 -1.60 -2.71 -4.41
C THR A 211 -0.51 -3.63 -3.92
N CYS A 212 0.65 -3.08 -3.61
CA CYS A 212 1.70 -3.80 -2.90
C CYS A 212 2.31 -2.92 -1.81
N VAL A 213 2.89 -3.55 -0.80
CA VAL A 213 3.49 -2.89 0.34
C VAL A 213 4.86 -3.48 0.59
N ILE A 214 5.84 -2.61 0.79
CA ILE A 214 7.23 -2.95 1.10
C ILE A 214 7.51 -2.44 2.52
N PRO A 215 8.05 -3.26 3.44
CA PRO A 215 8.53 -2.79 4.73
C PRO A 215 9.56 -1.66 4.58
N GLY A 216 9.46 -0.61 5.38
CA GLY A 216 10.38 0.53 5.30
C GLY A 216 11.85 0.12 5.44
N GLY A 217 12.12 -0.81 6.37
CA GLY A 217 13.48 -1.34 6.59
C GLY A 217 14.04 -2.17 5.42
N ARG A 218 13.20 -2.68 4.51
CA ARG A 218 13.62 -3.46 3.33
C ARG A 218 13.65 -2.65 2.04
N LEU A 219 13.30 -1.38 2.09
CA LEU A 219 13.06 -0.58 0.89
C LEU A 219 14.28 -0.50 -0.04
N GLU A 220 15.47 -0.28 0.50
CA GLU A 220 16.71 -0.23 -0.30
C GLU A 220 17.05 -1.59 -0.93
N GLU A 221 16.93 -2.67 -0.16
CA GLU A 221 17.16 -4.04 -0.61
C GLU A 221 16.23 -4.39 -1.78
N VAL A 222 14.93 -4.17 -1.58
CA VAL A 222 13.92 -4.47 -2.60
C VAL A 222 14.10 -3.60 -3.84
N THR A 223 14.42 -2.32 -3.66
CA THR A 223 14.66 -1.42 -4.80
C THR A 223 15.86 -1.87 -5.64
N ALA A 224 16.95 -2.30 -4.99
CA ALA A 224 18.12 -2.83 -5.70
C ALA A 224 17.80 -4.13 -6.45
N ALA A 225 17.02 -5.03 -5.85
CA ALA A 225 16.57 -6.26 -6.51
C ALA A 225 15.68 -5.97 -7.72
N LEU A 226 14.78 -5.00 -7.61
CA LEU A 226 13.94 -4.54 -8.72
C LEU A 226 14.75 -3.98 -9.89
N GLU A 227 15.76 -3.15 -9.61
CA GLU A 227 16.66 -2.61 -10.65
C GLU A 227 17.37 -3.71 -11.42
N ALA A 228 17.88 -4.73 -10.73
CA ALA A 228 18.52 -5.89 -11.32
C ALA A 228 17.53 -6.69 -12.20
N THR A 229 16.34 -6.96 -11.68
CA THR A 229 15.27 -7.69 -12.40
C THR A 229 14.81 -6.96 -13.66
N VAL A 230 14.62 -5.63 -13.59
CA VAL A 230 14.27 -4.82 -14.76
C VAL A 230 15.37 -4.89 -15.84
N GLY A 231 16.63 -4.93 -15.43
CA GLY A 231 17.76 -5.11 -16.35
C GLY A 231 17.68 -6.45 -17.10
N LEU A 232 17.41 -7.54 -16.38
CA LEU A 232 17.23 -8.88 -16.96
C LEU A 232 16.01 -8.93 -17.89
N ASN A 233 14.88 -8.38 -17.48
CA ASN A 233 13.66 -8.36 -18.29
C ASN A 233 13.86 -7.61 -19.62
N ARG A 234 14.60 -6.49 -19.62
CA ARG A 234 14.96 -5.78 -20.85
C ARG A 234 15.76 -6.64 -21.81
N SER A 235 16.69 -7.44 -21.31
CA SER A 235 17.48 -8.36 -22.11
C SER A 235 16.61 -9.42 -22.77
N MET A 236 15.61 -9.95 -22.05
CA MET A 236 14.68 -10.93 -22.58
C MET A 236 13.72 -10.34 -23.63
N VAL A 237 13.25 -9.10 -23.43
CA VAL A 237 12.44 -8.39 -24.43
C VAL A 237 13.26 -8.18 -25.74
N HIS A 238 14.54 -7.82 -25.60
CA HIS A 238 15.43 -7.68 -26.75
C HIS A 238 15.64 -9.01 -27.49
N TYR A 239 15.85 -10.10 -26.74
CA TYR A 239 15.95 -11.44 -27.33
C TYR A 239 14.68 -11.82 -28.08
N ALA A 240 13.50 -11.62 -27.53
CA ALA A 240 12.24 -11.91 -28.18
C ALA A 240 12.04 -11.11 -29.49
N ALA A 241 12.48 -9.85 -29.54
CA ALA A 241 12.44 -9.04 -30.75
C ALA A 241 13.35 -9.57 -31.85
N ILE A 242 14.54 -10.08 -31.50
CA ILE A 242 15.45 -10.74 -32.45
C ILE A 242 14.85 -12.08 -32.91
N ASP A 243 14.29 -12.85 -32.00
CA ASP A 243 13.71 -14.16 -32.32
C ASP A 243 12.52 -14.05 -33.27
N ALA A 244 11.69 -13.03 -33.14
CA ALA A 244 10.58 -12.77 -34.05
C ALA A 244 11.02 -12.58 -35.51
N GLN A 245 12.22 -12.09 -35.76
CA GLN A 245 12.76 -11.93 -37.12
C GLN A 245 13.04 -13.25 -37.83
N ARG A 246 13.12 -14.37 -37.09
CA ARG A 246 13.32 -15.70 -37.69
C ARG A 246 12.08 -16.23 -38.41
N PHE A 247 10.92 -15.65 -38.14
CA PHE A 247 9.63 -16.07 -38.69
C PHE A 247 9.00 -15.02 -39.60
N ALA A 248 9.73 -13.93 -39.88
CA ALA A 248 9.34 -12.90 -40.83
C ALA A 248 9.90 -13.19 -42.22
#